data_5df65be9524d716c2cf196d512906061
#
_entry.id   5df65be9524d716c2cf196d512906061
#
_cell.length_a   1.000
_cell.length_b   1.000
_cell.length_c   1.000
_cell.angle_alpha   90.00
_cell.angle_beta   90.00
_cell.angle_gamma   90.00
#
_symmetry.space_group_name_H-M   'P 1'
#
loop_
_entity.id
_entity.type
_entity.pdbx_description
1 polymer ?
#
loop_
_entity_poly.entity_id
_entity_poly.type
_entity_poly.pdbx_seq_one_letter_code
_entity_poly.pdbx_strand_id
1 'polypeptide(L)' 'MDNKTKTGSPDNKLINTSENYEVEYWSKEFGVSAEQLRAAVKAVGNSVAAVKKHLGK' A
#
# COMPACT_ATOMS: atom_id res chain seq x y z
N MET A 1 -15.53 8.75 -17.33
CA MET A 1 -15.11 8.28 -16.91
C MET A 1 -14.56 8.07 -16.82
N ASP A 2 -14.36 8.30 -16.79
CA ASP A 2 -13.71 7.88 -16.49
C ASP A 2 -13.00 7.54 -16.20
N ASN A 3 -12.95 7.70 -16.30
CA ASN A 3 -12.24 7.27 -15.85
C ASN A 3 -11.74 6.85 -15.52
N LYS A 4 -11.69 6.95 -15.62
CA LYS A 4 -11.34 6.40 -15.11
C LYS A 4 -10.71 5.99 -15.05
N THR A 5 -10.69 6.09 -15.30
CA THR A 5 -10.11 5.49 -15.16
C THR A 5 -9.32 5.48 -14.97
N LYS A 6 -9.04 5.70 -15.13
CA LYS A 6 -8.28 5.72 -14.83
C LYS A 6 -7.68 5.46 -14.27
N THR A 7 -7.46 5.45 -14.34
CA THR A 7 -6.94 5.21 -13.83
C THR A 7 -6.36 4.54 -13.02
N GLY A 8 -6.37 4.34 -12.82
CA GLY A 8 -6.09 3.59 -11.66
C GLY A 8 -4.93 2.70 -11.67
N SER A 9 -3.97 2.94 -12.39
CA SER A 9 -2.81 2.08 -12.47
C SER A 9 -2.10 1.92 -11.12
N PRO A 10 -1.94 2.96 -10.29
CA PRO A 10 -1.31 2.73 -8.98
C PRO A 10 -2.13 1.79 -8.10
N ASP A 11 -3.41 1.72 -8.35
CA ASP A 11 -4.29 0.89 -7.54
C ASP A 11 -4.05 -0.59 -7.76
N ASN A 12 -3.36 -0.95 -8.84
CA ASN A 12 -3.08 -2.34 -9.15
C ASN A 12 -1.80 -2.85 -8.50
N LYS A 13 -1.06 -1.99 -7.84
CA LYS A 13 0.19 -2.40 -7.23
C LYS A 13 -0.04 -3.17 -5.96
N LEU A 14 0.82 -4.15 -5.73
CA LEU A 14 0.77 -4.96 -4.53
C LEU A 14 2.07 -4.79 -3.76
N ILE A 15 1.96 -4.85 -2.44
CA ILE A 15 3.11 -4.73 -1.56
C ILE A 15 3.60 -6.14 -1.24
N ASN A 16 4.87 -6.42 -1.55
CA ASN A 16 5.44 -7.72 -1.24
C ASN A 16 6.13 -7.65 0.11
N THR A 17 5.43 -8.05 1.15
CA THR A 17 5.98 -7.99 2.51
C THR A 17 7.03 -9.05 2.77
N SER A 18 7.23 -9.97 1.83
CA SER A 18 8.34 -10.93 1.92
C SER A 18 9.68 -10.27 1.65
N GLU A 19 9.67 -9.10 1.01
CA GLU A 19 10.88 -8.39 0.68
C GLU A 19 11.04 -7.19 1.59
N ASN A 20 12.10 -7.20 2.39
CA ASN A 20 12.31 -6.12 3.34
C ASN A 20 12.42 -4.76 2.66
N TYR A 21 13.05 -4.70 1.49
CA TYR A 21 13.22 -3.42 0.82
C TYR A 21 11.88 -2.83 0.40
N GLU A 22 10.93 -3.67 0.04
CA GLU A 22 9.59 -3.17 -0.30
C GLU A 22 8.87 -2.65 0.93
N VAL A 23 8.98 -3.37 2.02
CA VAL A 23 8.37 -2.91 3.26
C VAL A 23 8.93 -1.54 3.66
N GLU A 24 10.24 -1.39 3.56
CA GLU A 24 10.86 -0.12 3.88
C GLU A 24 10.42 0.97 2.92
N TYR A 25 10.39 0.66 1.64
CA TYR A 25 9.98 1.63 0.64
C TYR A 25 8.57 2.14 0.90
N TRP A 26 7.64 1.23 1.08
CA TRP A 26 6.25 1.63 1.26
C TRP A 26 5.99 2.29 2.61
N SER A 27 6.73 1.87 3.63
CA SER A 27 6.57 2.52 4.93
C SER A 27 7.01 3.98 4.86
N LYS A 28 8.08 4.25 4.13
CA LYS A 28 8.52 5.63 3.93
C LYS A 28 7.52 6.39 3.06
N GLU A 29 7.01 5.74 2.04
CA GLU A 29 6.04 6.35 1.14
C GLU A 29 4.80 6.79 1.91
N PHE A 30 4.35 5.97 2.83
CA PHE A 30 3.15 6.25 3.60
C PHE A 30 3.44 7.00 4.90
N GLY A 31 4.70 7.20 5.25
CA GLY A 31 5.05 7.90 6.48
C GLY A 31 4.71 7.12 7.73
N VAL A 32 4.86 5.82 7.69
CA VAL A 32 4.58 4.94 8.83
C VAL A 32 5.76 4.02 9.06
N SER A 33 5.75 3.32 10.18
CA SER A 33 6.81 2.35 10.47
C SER A 33 6.56 1.06 9.66
N ALA A 34 7.62 0.25 9.56
CA ALA A 34 7.49 -1.04 8.88
C ALA A 34 6.46 -1.91 9.58
N GLU A 35 6.43 -1.85 10.90
CA GLU A 35 5.47 -2.62 11.66
C GLU A 35 4.04 -2.19 11.36
N GLN A 36 3.83 -0.89 11.27
CA GLN A 36 2.51 -0.36 10.93
C GLN A 36 2.08 -0.78 9.53
N LEU A 37 3.04 -0.76 8.61
CA LEU A 37 2.74 -1.18 7.25
C LEU A 37 2.34 -2.66 7.21
N ARG A 38 3.08 -3.51 7.90
CA ARG A 38 2.78 -4.93 7.92
C ARG A 38 1.42 -5.19 8.56
N ALA A 39 1.10 -4.46 9.62
CA ALA A 39 -0.19 -4.60 10.27
C ALA A 39 -1.33 -4.21 9.33
N ALA A 40 -1.13 -3.14 8.57
CA ALA A 40 -2.14 -2.70 7.61
C ALA A 40 -2.34 -3.75 6.52
N VAL A 41 -1.26 -4.31 6.01
CA VAL A 41 -1.36 -5.36 5.00
C VAL A 41 -2.11 -6.57 5.56
N LYS A 42 -1.84 -6.92 6.80
CA LYS A 42 -2.53 -8.03 7.43
C LYS A 42 -4.02 -7.76 7.58
N ALA A 43 -4.37 -6.50 7.82
CA ALA A 43 -5.76 -6.12 8.05
C ALA A 43 -6.57 -6.05 6.75
N VAL A 44 -5.98 -5.51 5.69
CA VAL A 44 -6.73 -5.21 4.47
C VAL A 44 -6.16 -5.86 3.22
N GLY A 45 -5.09 -6.63 3.36
CA GLY A 45 -4.43 -7.24 2.21
C GLY A 45 -3.29 -6.39 1.71
N ASN A 46 -2.61 -6.88 0.68
CA ASN A 46 -1.39 -6.23 0.21
C ASN A 46 -1.61 -5.24 -0.92
N SER A 47 -2.84 -4.83 -1.18
CA SER A 47 -3.12 -3.82 -2.18
C SER A 47 -2.65 -2.45 -1.69
N VAL A 48 -1.87 -1.77 -2.51
CA VAL A 48 -1.38 -0.45 -2.15
C VAL A 48 -2.54 0.50 -1.87
N ALA A 49 -3.57 0.45 -2.70
CA ALA A 49 -4.71 1.33 -2.52
C ALA A 49 -5.43 1.04 -1.21
N ALA A 50 -5.62 -0.24 -0.88
CA ALA A 50 -6.31 -0.61 0.35
C ALA A 50 -5.49 -0.21 1.57
N VAL A 51 -4.19 -0.44 1.52
CA VAL A 51 -3.31 -0.09 2.63
C VAL A 51 -3.27 1.41 2.82
N LYS A 52 -3.16 2.15 1.73
CA LYS A 52 -3.15 3.60 1.80
C LYS A 52 -4.42 4.12 2.46
N LYS A 53 -5.55 3.58 2.06
CA LYS A 53 -6.84 3.99 2.62
C LYS A 53 -6.93 3.64 4.10
N HIS A 54 -6.46 2.45 4.46
CA HIS A 54 -6.48 1.99 5.83
C HIS A 54 -5.65 2.91 6.74
N LEU A 55 -4.51 3.35 6.23
CA LEU A 55 -3.60 4.20 6.99
C LEU A 55 -4.04 5.66 7.01
N GLY A 56 -5.01 6.02 6.19
CA GLY A 56 -5.49 7.39 6.14
C GLY A 56 -4.54 8.32 5.41
N LYS A 57 -3.75 7.77 4.52
CA LYS A 57 -2.79 8.55 3.76
C LYS A 57 -3.28 8.71 2.33
#